data_f2610a04cf8a43600a1da10c883b965e
#
_entry.id   f2610a04cf8a43600a1da10c883b965e
#
_cell.length_a   1.000
_cell.length_b   1.000
_cell.length_c   1.000
_cell.angle_alpha   90.00
_cell.angle_beta   90.00
_cell.angle_gamma   90.00
#
_symmetry.space_group_name_H-M   'P 1'
#
loop_
_entity.id
_entity.type
_entity.pdbx_description
1 polymer ?
#
loop_
_entity_poly.entity_id
_entity_poly.type
_entity_poly.pdbx_seq_one_letter_code
_entity_poly.pdbx_strand_id
1 'polypeptide(L)'
;MAQIKIYGIAERLVPVREALSDAIHSCVVEALQFPPDKRAHRFFPLDRANFFIPGGQGRTDRYTIIEISLFEGRTVEARKHLIRLLFERVQAAAQISPADLEITLTETPRHNWGFRGQSGDEIGLNYKVDV
;
A
#
# COMPACT_ATOMS: atom_id res chain seq x y z
N MET A 1 -8.59 7.94 -5.48
CA MET A 1 -8.80 6.65 -4.79
C MET A 1 -7.51 5.86 -4.76
N ALA A 2 -7.26 5.14 -3.70
CA ALA A 2 -6.15 4.21 -3.61
C ALA A 2 -6.69 2.87 -3.11
N GLN A 3 -6.31 1.79 -3.79
CA GLN A 3 -6.62 0.43 -3.37
C GLN A 3 -5.32 -0.26 -3.02
N ILE A 4 -5.25 -0.83 -1.84
CA ILE A 4 -4.00 -1.39 -1.32
C ILE A 4 -4.20 -2.85 -0.98
N LYS A 5 -3.32 -3.69 -1.52
CA LYS A 5 -3.28 -5.13 -1.29
C LYS A 5 -1.99 -5.46 -0.56
N ILE A 6 -2.11 -6.24 0.50
CA ILE A 6 -0.99 -6.61 1.36
C ILE A 6 -0.90 -8.13 1.44
N TYR A 7 0.25 -8.68 1.07
CA TYR A 7 0.48 -10.12 1.02
C TYR A 7 1.58 -10.52 1.99
N GLY A 8 1.38 -11.61 2.70
CA GLY A 8 2.39 -12.17 3.57
C GLY A 8 1.99 -13.55 4.05
N ILE A 9 2.92 -14.25 4.69
CA ILE A 9 2.65 -15.55 5.30
C ILE A 9 1.71 -15.35 6.48
N ALA A 10 0.63 -16.12 6.54
CA ALA A 10 -0.44 -15.95 7.52
C ALA A 10 0.06 -15.87 8.96
N GLU A 11 0.99 -16.74 9.35
CA GLU A 11 1.52 -16.76 10.72
C GLU A 11 2.20 -15.44 11.13
N ARG A 12 2.78 -14.73 10.16
CA ARG A 12 3.48 -13.47 10.41
C ARG A 12 2.61 -12.25 10.14
N LEU A 13 1.72 -12.32 9.16
CA LEU A 13 0.90 -11.19 8.73
C LEU A 13 -0.27 -10.93 9.68
N VAL A 14 -0.99 -11.99 10.05
CA VAL A 14 -2.21 -11.86 10.86
C VAL A 14 -1.97 -11.13 12.20
N PRO A 15 -0.92 -11.46 12.97
CA PRO A 15 -0.70 -10.79 14.25
C PRO A 15 -0.44 -9.29 14.15
N VAL A 16 0.11 -8.81 13.03
CA VAL A 16 0.46 -7.39 12.86
C VAL A 16 -0.51 -6.65 11.93
N ARG A 17 -1.56 -7.31 11.48
CA ARG A 17 -2.45 -6.79 10.43
C ARG A 17 -3.00 -5.40 10.73
N GLU A 18 -3.52 -5.20 11.93
CA GLU A 18 -4.13 -3.92 12.30
C GLU A 18 -3.09 -2.80 12.39
N ALA A 19 -1.99 -3.05 13.07
CA ALA A 19 -0.89 -2.07 13.19
C ALA A 19 -0.31 -1.73 11.83
N LEU A 20 -0.18 -2.73 10.96
CA LEU A 20 0.32 -2.56 9.60
C LEU A 20 -0.63 -1.69 8.77
N SER A 21 -1.93 -1.96 8.85
CA SER A 21 -2.94 -1.17 8.14
C SER A 21 -2.90 0.29 8.59
N ASP A 22 -2.84 0.54 9.90
CA ASP A 22 -2.76 1.90 10.42
C ASP A 22 -1.50 2.64 9.94
N ALA A 23 -0.36 1.96 9.95
CA ALA A 23 0.88 2.54 9.46
C ALA A 23 0.81 2.90 7.97
N ILE A 24 0.32 1.97 7.15
CA ILE A 24 0.17 2.20 5.71
C ILE A 24 -0.76 3.37 5.45
N HIS A 25 -1.88 3.42 6.15
CA HIS A 25 -2.86 4.50 5.97
C HIS A 25 -2.26 5.87 6.33
N SER A 26 -1.49 5.95 7.43
CA SER A 26 -0.84 7.18 7.82
C SER A 26 0.13 7.69 6.75
N CYS A 27 0.82 6.79 6.07
CA CYS A 27 1.73 7.13 4.98
C CYS A 27 1.00 7.71 3.78
N VAL A 28 -0.11 7.10 3.39
CA VAL A 28 -0.91 7.54 2.25
C VAL A 28 -1.54 8.91 2.54
N VAL A 29 -2.06 9.09 3.73
CA VAL A 29 -2.65 10.39 4.15
C VAL A 29 -1.60 11.48 4.07
N GLU A 30 -0.42 11.26 4.61
CA GLU A 30 0.63 12.27 4.64
C GLU A 30 1.24 12.53 3.26
N ALA A 31 1.68 11.49 2.57
CA ALA A 31 2.44 11.65 1.33
C ALA A 31 1.57 12.07 0.15
N LEU A 32 0.31 11.63 0.10
CA LEU A 32 -0.59 11.89 -1.02
C LEU A 32 -1.71 12.87 -0.68
N GLN A 33 -1.70 13.44 0.52
CA GLN A 33 -2.75 14.33 1.01
C GLN A 33 -4.14 13.68 0.89
N PHE A 34 -4.20 12.39 1.25
CA PHE A 34 -5.39 11.58 1.10
C PHE A 34 -6.35 11.83 2.27
N PRO A 35 -7.67 11.77 2.05
CA PRO A 35 -8.64 11.94 3.15
C PRO A 35 -8.46 10.82 4.19
N PRO A 36 -8.41 11.17 5.49
CA PRO A 36 -8.22 10.15 6.54
C PRO A 36 -9.34 9.11 6.63
N ASP A 37 -10.53 9.44 6.12
CA ASP A 37 -11.69 8.52 6.14
C ASP A 37 -11.72 7.58 4.94
N LYS A 38 -10.75 7.64 4.04
CA LYS A 38 -10.69 6.79 2.84
C LYS A 38 -9.63 5.72 3.01
N ARG A 39 -10.03 4.55 3.48
CA ARG A 39 -9.12 3.42 3.66
C ARG A 39 -9.68 2.20 2.92
N ALA A 40 -8.98 1.75 1.88
CA ALA A 40 -9.35 0.57 1.10
C ALA A 40 -8.19 -0.41 1.11
N HIS A 41 -8.08 -1.18 2.18
CA HIS A 41 -7.01 -2.16 2.39
C HIS A 41 -7.57 -3.58 2.32
N ARG A 42 -6.86 -4.48 1.65
CA ARG A 42 -7.16 -5.90 1.58
C ARG A 42 -5.92 -6.68 1.94
N PHE A 43 -6.07 -7.61 2.87
CA PHE A 43 -4.99 -8.48 3.32
C PHE A 43 -5.15 -9.87 2.72
N PHE A 44 -4.04 -10.41 2.25
CA PHE A 44 -3.95 -11.75 1.68
C PHE A 44 -2.96 -12.55 2.51
N PRO A 45 -3.42 -13.10 3.67
CA PRO A 45 -2.57 -13.99 4.47
C PRO A 45 -2.50 -15.33 3.76
N LEU A 46 -1.30 -15.73 3.38
CA LEU A 46 -1.08 -16.90 2.53
C LEU A 46 -0.41 -18.02 3.33
N ASP A 47 -0.74 -19.26 2.95
CA ASP A 47 0.01 -20.42 3.45
C ASP A 47 1.42 -20.40 2.88
N ARG A 48 2.37 -20.94 3.62
CA ARG A 48 3.78 -21.00 3.16
C ARG A 48 3.91 -21.70 1.80
N ALA A 49 3.10 -22.68 1.54
CA ALA A 49 3.11 -23.42 0.27
C ALA A 49 2.71 -22.54 -0.92
N ASN A 50 2.04 -21.42 -0.68
CA ASN A 50 1.53 -20.53 -1.72
C ASN A 50 2.32 -19.23 -1.84
N PHE A 51 3.45 -19.10 -1.14
CA PHE A 51 4.20 -17.85 -1.13
C PHE A 51 5.70 -18.14 -1.15
N PHE A 52 6.29 -18.14 -2.34
CA PHE A 52 7.73 -18.32 -2.51
C PHE A 52 8.43 -16.99 -2.24
N ILE A 53 9.39 -17.02 -1.33
CA ILE A 53 10.14 -15.83 -0.92
C ILE A 53 11.48 -15.83 -1.64
N PRO A 54 11.86 -14.72 -2.30
CA PRO A 54 13.18 -14.63 -2.95
C PRO A 54 14.29 -14.83 -1.93
N GLY A 55 15.27 -15.66 -2.26
CA GLY A 55 16.38 -15.96 -1.35
C GLY A 55 17.37 -14.81 -1.26
N GLY A 56 18.11 -14.78 -0.15
CA GLY A 56 19.20 -13.84 0.07
C GLY A 56 18.75 -12.46 0.55
N GLN A 57 19.72 -11.60 0.71
CA GLN A 57 19.54 -10.17 1.06
C GLN A 57 18.81 -9.92 2.37
N GLY A 58 18.91 -10.84 3.31
CA GLY A 58 18.31 -10.67 4.63
C GLY A 58 16.82 -10.92 4.70
N ARG A 59 16.22 -11.48 3.65
CA ARG A 59 14.78 -11.79 3.65
C ARG A 59 14.49 -12.96 4.59
N THR A 60 13.36 -12.83 5.31
CA THR A 60 12.88 -13.82 6.26
C THR A 60 11.44 -14.18 5.93
N ASP A 61 10.79 -14.98 6.78
CA ASP A 61 9.38 -15.31 6.62
C ASP A 61 8.43 -14.14 6.95
N ARG A 62 8.99 -12.98 7.34
CA ARG A 62 8.23 -11.73 7.47
C ARG A 62 8.09 -10.99 6.14
N TYR A 63 8.59 -11.55 5.06
CA TYR A 63 8.49 -10.95 3.72
C TYR A 63 7.06 -10.55 3.39
N THR A 64 6.88 -9.30 3.02
CA THR A 64 5.58 -8.69 2.80
C THR A 64 5.62 -7.87 1.52
N ILE A 65 4.58 -8.02 0.71
CA ILE A 65 4.41 -7.23 -0.52
C ILE A 65 3.24 -6.30 -0.33
N ILE A 66 3.43 -5.02 -0.64
CA ILE A 66 2.37 -4.02 -0.66
C ILE A 66 2.21 -3.53 -2.09
N GLU A 67 1.00 -3.71 -2.64
CA GLU A 67 0.64 -3.22 -3.97
C GLU A 67 -0.40 -2.11 -3.82
N ILE A 68 -0.11 -0.95 -4.41
CA ILE A 68 -0.97 0.22 -4.30
C ILE A 68 -1.39 0.66 -5.69
N SER A 69 -2.70 0.65 -5.95
CA SER A 69 -3.28 1.16 -7.20
C SER A 69 -3.78 2.57 -6.97
N LEU A 70 -3.38 3.51 -7.83
CA LEU A 70 -3.65 4.94 -7.69
C LEU A 70 -4.19 5.53 -8.98
N PHE A 71 -4.89 6.67 -8.87
CA PHE A 71 -5.11 7.56 -10.02
C PHE A 71 -3.76 8.17 -10.44
N GLU A 72 -3.58 8.35 -11.74
CA GLU A 72 -2.47 9.15 -12.26
C GLU A 72 -2.57 10.60 -11.76
N GLY A 73 -1.43 11.27 -11.69
CA GLY A 73 -1.36 12.69 -11.38
C GLY A 73 -0.40 13.07 -10.26
N ARG A 74 0.07 12.10 -9.47
CA ARG A 74 1.03 12.40 -8.40
C ARG A 74 2.42 12.62 -8.99
N THR A 75 3.18 13.51 -8.34
CA THR A 75 4.56 13.76 -8.75
C THR A 75 5.45 12.57 -8.39
N VAL A 76 6.60 12.48 -9.06
CA VAL A 76 7.62 11.49 -8.70
C VAL A 76 8.05 11.68 -7.24
N GLU A 77 8.16 12.94 -6.80
CA GLU A 77 8.56 13.26 -5.42
C GLU A 77 7.55 12.72 -4.40
N ALA A 78 6.25 12.90 -4.66
CA ALA A 78 5.21 12.41 -3.76
C ALA A 78 5.23 10.88 -3.69
N ARG A 79 5.44 10.20 -4.81
CA ARG A 79 5.51 8.75 -4.85
C ARG A 79 6.74 8.22 -4.11
N LYS A 80 7.90 8.84 -4.31
CA LYS A 80 9.11 8.46 -3.58
C LYS A 80 8.98 8.74 -2.08
N HIS A 81 8.33 9.84 -1.73
CA HIS A 81 8.05 10.16 -0.33
C HIS A 81 7.18 9.08 0.32
N LEU A 82 6.13 8.64 -0.38
CA LEU A 82 5.27 7.55 0.09
C LEU A 82 6.10 6.28 0.36
N ILE A 83 6.95 5.90 -0.58
CA ILE A 83 7.78 4.70 -0.45
C ILE A 83 8.70 4.81 0.78
N ARG A 84 9.34 5.97 0.97
CA ARG A 84 10.22 6.19 2.13
C ARG A 84 9.46 6.08 3.45
N LEU A 85 8.29 6.71 3.53
CA LEU A 85 7.45 6.63 4.73
C LEU A 85 7.00 5.20 5.01
N LEU A 86 6.66 4.44 3.98
CA LEU A 86 6.25 3.05 4.14
C LEU A 86 7.37 2.22 4.75
N PHE A 87 8.59 2.31 4.23
CA PHE A 87 9.72 1.57 4.82
C PHE A 87 9.93 1.94 6.29
N GLU A 88 9.89 3.22 6.60
CA GLU A 88 10.11 3.71 7.96
C GLU A 88 9.00 3.26 8.92
N ARG A 89 7.75 3.53 8.57
CA ARG A 89 6.63 3.32 9.47
C ARG A 89 6.20 1.87 9.60
N VAL A 90 6.33 1.10 8.53
CA VAL A 90 6.04 -0.34 8.59
C VAL A 90 7.04 -1.06 9.48
N GLN A 91 8.31 -0.68 9.40
CA GLN A 91 9.32 -1.25 10.30
C GLN A 91 9.01 -0.93 11.76
N ALA A 92 8.68 0.32 12.06
CA ALA A 92 8.39 0.75 13.43
C ALA A 92 7.13 0.08 14.00
N ALA A 93 6.09 -0.05 13.18
CA ALA A 93 4.77 -0.53 13.66
C ALA A 93 4.63 -2.05 13.64
N ALA A 94 5.24 -2.73 12.67
CA ALA A 94 5.00 -4.15 12.44
C ALA A 94 6.26 -5.01 12.47
N GLN A 95 7.42 -4.42 12.74
CA GLN A 95 8.72 -5.10 12.80
C GLN A 95 9.05 -5.84 11.49
N ILE A 96 8.63 -5.28 10.37
CA ILE A 96 8.99 -5.76 9.05
C ILE A 96 10.15 -4.89 8.56
N SER A 97 11.33 -5.47 8.44
CA SER A 97 12.53 -4.73 8.05
C SER A 97 12.47 -4.32 6.57
N PRO A 98 13.23 -3.30 6.16
CA PRO A 98 13.30 -2.94 4.75
C PRO A 98 13.69 -4.10 3.82
N ALA A 99 14.49 -5.05 4.30
CA ALA A 99 14.86 -6.24 3.53
C ALA A 99 13.65 -7.14 3.24
N ASP A 100 12.64 -7.11 4.09
CA ASP A 100 11.45 -7.94 3.99
C ASP A 100 10.25 -7.22 3.38
N LEU A 101 10.39 -5.98 2.94
CA LEU A 101 9.28 -5.22 2.41
C LEU A 101 9.52 -4.84 0.95
N GLU A 102 8.55 -5.18 0.09
CA GLU A 102 8.56 -4.74 -1.30
C GLU A 102 7.27 -4.01 -1.60
N ILE A 103 7.38 -2.92 -2.35
CA ILE A 103 6.29 -1.99 -2.60
C ILE A 103 6.20 -1.72 -4.09
N THR A 104 4.99 -1.76 -4.64
CA THR A 104 4.73 -1.37 -6.04
C THR A 104 3.60 -0.37 -6.06
N LEU A 105 3.80 0.74 -6.80
CA LEU A 105 2.76 1.72 -7.07
C LEU A 105 2.36 1.58 -8.53
N THR A 106 1.08 1.35 -8.78
CA THR A 106 0.54 1.26 -10.15
C THR A 106 -0.43 2.40 -10.35
N GLU A 107 -0.11 3.32 -11.26
CA GLU A 107 -0.98 4.44 -11.59
C GLU A 107 -1.74 4.14 -12.87
N THR A 108 -3.03 4.47 -12.88
CA THR A 108 -3.87 4.34 -14.06
C THR A 108 -4.68 5.60 -14.26
N PRO A 109 -5.05 5.92 -15.52
CA PRO A 109 -5.93 7.07 -15.79
C PRO A 109 -7.24 6.94 -15.04
N ARG A 110 -7.80 8.07 -14.62
CA ARG A 110 -9.07 8.09 -13.88
C ARG A 110 -10.20 7.42 -14.66
N HIS A 111 -10.19 7.51 -15.98
CA HIS A 111 -11.21 6.88 -16.82
C HIS A 111 -11.11 5.34 -16.88
N ASN A 112 -10.05 4.76 -16.28
CA ASN A 112 -9.92 3.32 -16.13
C ASN A 112 -10.47 2.81 -14.79
N TRP A 113 -11.05 3.71 -13.99
CA TRP A 113 -11.65 3.35 -12.68
C TRP A 113 -13.16 3.44 -12.78
N GLY A 114 -13.85 2.53 -12.10
CA GLY A 114 -15.29 2.61 -11.93
C GLY A 114 -15.66 2.46 -10.46
N PHE A 115 -16.40 3.41 -9.92
CA PHE A 115 -16.93 3.34 -8.56
C PHE A 115 -18.13 4.27 -8.40
N ARG A 116 -19.01 3.92 -7.48
CA ARG A 116 -20.26 4.65 -7.24
C ARG A 116 -21.11 4.82 -8.51
N GLY A 117 -21.04 3.81 -9.40
CA GLY A 117 -21.84 3.79 -10.62
C GLY A 117 -21.35 4.67 -11.77
N GLN A 118 -20.14 5.25 -11.66
CA GLN A 118 -19.58 6.15 -12.65
C GLN A 118 -18.12 5.82 -12.93
N SER A 119 -17.61 6.28 -14.07
CA SER A 119 -16.17 6.24 -14.31
C SER A 119 -15.46 7.31 -13.47
N GLY A 120 -14.20 7.06 -13.13
CA GLY A 120 -13.46 7.91 -12.19
C GLY A 120 -13.20 9.33 -12.69
N ASP A 121 -13.25 9.58 -13.99
CA ASP A 121 -13.10 10.92 -14.57
C ASP A 121 -14.38 11.75 -14.47
N GLU A 122 -15.52 11.11 -14.27
CA GLU A 122 -16.82 11.77 -14.14
C GLU A 122 -17.20 12.10 -12.70
N ILE A 123 -16.48 11.52 -11.73
CA ILE A 123 -16.79 11.69 -10.31
C ILE A 123 -16.03 12.88 -9.74
N GLY A 124 -16.74 13.74 -9.01
CA GLY A 124 -16.11 14.82 -8.24
C GLY A 124 -15.34 14.24 -7.05
N LEU A 125 -14.09 14.66 -6.87
CA LEU A 125 -13.26 14.27 -5.73
C LEU A 125 -13.19 15.42 -4.74
N ASN A 126 -13.15 15.09 -3.45
CA ASN A 126 -12.99 16.08 -2.38
C ASN A 126 -11.51 16.23 -1.97
N TYR A 127 -10.59 15.79 -2.81
CA TYR A 127 -9.15 15.90 -2.58
C TYR A 127 -8.42 16.02 -3.92
N LYS A 128 -7.17 16.51 -3.86
CA LYS A 128 -6.33 16.66 -5.05
C LYS A 128 -5.56 15.38 -5.35
N VAL A 129 -5.36 15.08 -6.63
CA VAL A 129 -4.52 13.95 -7.08
C VAL A 129 -3.21 14.41 -7.71
N ASP A 130 -3.06 15.68 -8.01
CA ASP A 130 -1.87 16.27 -8.66
C ASP A 130 -0.88 16.87 -7.65
N VAL A 131 -0.65 16.16 -6.55
CA VAL A 131 0.22 16.62 -5.46
C VAL A 131 1.61 16.01 -5.47
#